data_731fdac6ea22ab6f15664884693903cc
#
_entry.id   731fdac6ea22ab6f15664884693903cc
#
_cell.length_a   1.000
_cell.length_b   1.000
_cell.length_c   1.000
_cell.angle_alpha   90.00
_cell.angle_beta   90.00
_cell.angle_gamma   90.00
#
_symmetry.space_group_name_H-M   'P 1'
#
loop_
_entity.id
_entity.type
_entity.pdbx_description
1 polymer ?
#
loop_
_entity_poly.entity_id
_entity_poly.type
_entity_poly.pdbx_seq_one_letter_code
_entity_poly.pdbx_strand_id
1 'polypeptide(L)'
;AGAPDFAGRMIGAGPQPGDRWNGDPRMADDIKEVLGGMGAEVVPFESRHFGQSYPYGNKIEGLATLPAGEPFIFFDTDTIVTGDIANMPIDFSRPAASMKREGTWPEEELYWPGYTAIWKSLYDKFGLDFESSLDLSQPDEYWERYLYFNAGWFLGADPGAFHAKF
;
A
#
# COMPACT_ATOMS: atom_id res chain seq x y z
N ALA A 1 8.58 0.64 -20.72
CA ALA A 1 9.06 1.92 -21.19
C ALA A 1 8.88 2.93 -20.05
N GLY A 2 9.84 2.94 -19.12
CA GLY A 2 9.88 3.96 -18.08
C GLY A 2 10.22 5.30 -18.71
N ALA A 3 9.89 6.38 -18.03
CA ALA A 3 10.33 7.71 -18.46
C ALA A 3 11.85 7.70 -18.55
N PRO A 4 12.45 7.96 -19.73
CA PRO A 4 13.90 7.86 -19.90
C PRO A 4 14.67 8.86 -19.01
N ASP A 5 14.00 9.87 -18.49
CA ASP A 5 14.57 10.92 -17.65
C ASP A 5 14.17 10.78 -16.16
N PHE A 6 13.66 9.61 -15.75
CA PHE A 6 13.33 9.40 -14.33
C PHE A 6 14.62 9.32 -13.49
N ALA A 7 14.87 10.36 -12.72
CA ALA A 7 16.05 10.48 -11.85
C ALA A 7 15.90 9.76 -10.48
N GLY A 8 14.73 9.17 -10.23
CA GLY A 8 14.47 8.43 -9.00
C GLY A 8 15.05 7.03 -9.00
N ARG A 9 15.13 6.43 -7.81
CA ARG A 9 15.49 5.01 -7.66
C ARG A 9 14.24 4.15 -7.81
N MET A 10 14.37 3.00 -8.47
CA MET A 10 13.34 1.97 -8.52
C MET A 10 13.76 0.83 -7.60
N ILE A 11 12.98 0.58 -6.55
CA ILE A 11 13.27 -0.44 -5.54
C ILE A 11 12.16 -1.49 -5.55
N GLY A 12 12.53 -2.75 -5.75
CA GLY A 12 11.67 -3.90 -5.54
C GLY A 12 11.91 -4.47 -4.14
N ALA A 13 10.95 -4.37 -3.23
CA ALA A 13 11.05 -4.97 -1.92
C ALA A 13 10.82 -6.49 -2.02
N GLY A 14 11.84 -7.28 -1.64
CA GLY A 14 11.84 -8.74 -1.75
C GLY A 14 11.70 -9.43 -0.39
N PRO A 15 10.54 -10.03 -0.03
CA PRO A 15 10.41 -10.76 1.21
C PRO A 15 11.38 -11.94 1.27
N GLN A 16 11.92 -12.21 2.45
CA GLN A 16 12.84 -13.30 2.71
C GLN A 16 12.16 -14.42 3.51
N PRO A 17 12.64 -15.68 3.40
CA PRO A 17 12.18 -16.78 4.23
C PRO A 17 12.36 -16.46 5.72
N GLY A 18 11.42 -16.91 6.53
CA GLY A 18 11.43 -16.73 7.98
C GLY A 18 10.20 -17.37 8.61
N ASP A 19 10.04 -17.23 9.90
CA ASP A 19 8.98 -17.86 10.70
C ASP A 19 7.54 -17.46 10.27
N ARG A 20 7.42 -16.40 9.51
CA ARG A 20 6.14 -15.90 9.00
C ARG A 20 5.74 -16.53 7.66
N TRP A 21 6.56 -17.42 7.09
CA TRP A 21 6.31 -18.04 5.79
C TRP A 21 6.35 -19.56 5.87
N ASN A 22 5.38 -20.24 5.26
CA ASN A 22 5.35 -21.72 5.13
C ASN A 22 6.06 -22.21 3.86
N GLY A 23 6.86 -21.38 3.23
CA GLY A 23 7.58 -21.67 1.99
C GLY A 23 8.58 -20.58 1.68
N ASP A 24 9.14 -20.61 0.49
CA ASP A 24 10.08 -19.61 0.04
C ASP A 24 9.34 -18.44 -0.64
N PRO A 25 9.27 -17.25 -0.02
CA PRO A 25 8.62 -16.08 -0.60
C PRO A 25 9.52 -15.30 -1.55
N ARG A 26 10.78 -15.72 -1.73
CA ARG A 26 11.74 -14.98 -2.53
C ARG A 26 11.32 -14.92 -3.98
N MET A 27 11.60 -13.77 -4.57
CA MET A 27 11.50 -13.58 -6.01
C MET A 27 12.47 -14.53 -6.73
N ALA A 28 12.03 -15.16 -7.81
CA ALA A 28 12.88 -16.01 -8.65
C ALA A 28 14.06 -15.21 -9.26
N ASP A 29 15.19 -15.87 -9.44
CA ASP A 29 16.43 -15.18 -9.86
C ASP A 29 16.37 -14.62 -11.29
N ASP A 30 15.65 -15.28 -12.18
CA ASP A 30 15.38 -14.78 -13.53
C ASP A 30 14.57 -13.47 -13.52
N ILE A 31 13.61 -13.35 -12.60
CA ILE A 31 12.84 -12.11 -12.44
C ILE A 31 13.72 -10.99 -11.87
N LYS A 32 14.61 -11.31 -10.90
CA LYS A 32 15.58 -10.33 -10.38
C LYS A 32 16.51 -9.82 -11.47
N GLU A 33 16.97 -10.72 -12.36
CA GLU A 33 17.82 -10.35 -13.48
C GLU A 33 17.09 -9.39 -14.44
N VAL A 34 15.84 -9.68 -14.78
CA VAL A 34 15.00 -8.80 -15.61
C VAL A 34 14.84 -7.43 -14.97
N LEU A 35 14.49 -7.37 -13.68
CA LEU A 35 14.33 -6.10 -12.96
C LEU A 35 15.64 -5.32 -12.89
N GLY A 36 16.76 -5.99 -12.61
CA GLY A 36 18.09 -5.39 -12.61
C GLY A 36 18.47 -4.81 -13.98
N GLY A 37 18.16 -5.54 -15.06
CA GLY A 37 18.34 -5.07 -16.44
C GLY A 37 17.49 -3.85 -16.78
N MET A 38 16.39 -3.62 -16.06
CA MET A 38 15.54 -2.44 -16.16
C MET A 38 15.98 -1.29 -15.23
N GLY A 39 17.06 -1.48 -14.46
CA GLY A 39 17.58 -0.49 -13.52
C GLY A 39 16.91 -0.51 -12.14
N ALA A 40 16.16 -1.55 -11.81
CA ALA A 40 15.57 -1.72 -10.48
C ALA A 40 16.55 -2.42 -9.53
N GLU A 41 16.60 -1.98 -8.29
CA GLU A 41 17.32 -2.63 -7.20
C GLU A 41 16.34 -3.51 -6.40
N VAL A 42 16.63 -4.80 -6.25
CA VAL A 42 15.82 -5.68 -5.40
C VAL A 42 16.46 -5.73 -4.01
N VAL A 43 15.77 -5.16 -3.02
CA VAL A 43 16.24 -5.07 -1.64
C VAL A 43 15.47 -6.09 -0.77
N PRO A 44 16.19 -7.00 -0.08
CA PRO A 44 15.56 -7.99 0.76
C PRO A 44 15.02 -7.36 2.05
N PHE A 45 13.91 -7.90 2.57
CA PHE A 45 13.38 -7.56 3.89
C PHE A 45 12.79 -8.79 4.58
N GLU A 46 12.74 -8.77 5.91
CA GLU A 46 12.12 -9.80 6.73
C GLU A 46 10.70 -9.38 7.13
N SER A 47 9.72 -10.25 6.86
CA SER A 47 8.35 -10.05 7.35
C SER A 47 8.28 -10.36 8.85
N ARG A 48 8.04 -9.33 9.65
CA ARG A 48 8.00 -9.44 11.12
C ARG A 48 6.59 -9.62 11.68
N HIS A 49 5.60 -9.04 11.00
CA HIS A 49 4.23 -8.99 11.48
C HIS A 49 3.27 -9.78 10.58
N PHE A 50 3.34 -9.60 9.28
CA PHE A 50 2.35 -10.10 8.33
C PHE A 50 2.74 -11.43 7.68
N GLY A 51 3.77 -11.47 6.85
CA GLY A 51 4.18 -12.66 6.12
C GLY A 51 3.04 -13.29 5.34
N GLN A 52 2.88 -14.59 5.44
CA GLN A 52 1.84 -15.35 4.74
C GLN A 52 0.44 -15.17 5.34
N SER A 53 0.33 -14.84 6.62
CA SER A 53 -0.98 -14.67 7.28
C SER A 53 -1.78 -13.49 6.71
N TYR A 54 -1.09 -12.45 6.26
CA TYR A 54 -1.67 -11.31 5.57
C TYR A 54 -0.69 -10.74 4.54
N PRO A 55 -0.56 -11.38 3.36
CA PRO A 55 0.45 -10.99 2.36
C PRO A 55 0.36 -9.53 1.91
N TYR A 56 -0.83 -8.95 1.91
CA TYR A 56 -1.03 -7.53 1.56
C TYR A 56 -0.34 -6.57 2.53
N GLY A 57 -0.16 -6.94 3.80
CA GLY A 57 0.57 -6.15 4.79
C GLY A 57 2.07 -6.05 4.52
N ASN A 58 2.63 -6.97 3.72
CA ASN A 58 4.05 -6.93 3.35
C ASN A 58 4.42 -5.68 2.55
N LYS A 59 3.48 -5.04 1.87
CA LYS A 59 3.71 -3.74 1.21
C LYS A 59 4.07 -2.64 2.22
N ILE A 60 3.55 -2.70 3.43
CA ILE A 60 3.90 -1.77 4.52
C ILE A 60 5.27 -2.13 5.09
N GLU A 61 5.52 -3.41 5.40
CA GLU A 61 6.84 -3.85 5.90
C GLU A 61 7.96 -3.60 4.88
N GLY A 62 7.66 -3.74 3.59
CA GLY A 62 8.58 -3.45 2.49
C GLY A 62 9.04 -1.99 2.45
N LEU A 63 8.31 -1.03 3.04
CA LEU A 63 8.76 0.35 3.14
C LEU A 63 10.07 0.51 3.95
N ALA A 64 10.38 -0.45 4.83
CA ALA A 64 11.64 -0.45 5.57
C ALA A 64 12.89 -0.62 4.66
N THR A 65 12.71 -1.01 3.40
CA THR A 65 13.79 -1.09 2.42
C THR A 65 14.15 0.27 1.81
N LEU A 66 13.29 1.26 1.97
CA LEU A 66 13.46 2.57 1.39
C LEU A 66 14.32 3.47 2.28
N PRO A 67 15.09 4.41 1.71
CA PRO A 67 15.85 5.38 2.47
C PRO A 67 14.94 6.25 3.34
N ALA A 68 15.28 6.39 4.62
CA ALA A 68 14.55 7.26 5.53
C ALA A 68 14.75 8.74 5.12
N GLY A 69 13.68 9.53 5.26
CA GLY A 69 13.70 10.95 4.96
C GLY A 69 13.64 11.31 3.47
N GLU A 70 13.50 10.32 2.58
CA GLU A 70 13.32 10.55 1.15
C GLU A 70 11.86 10.34 0.74
N PRO A 71 11.28 11.20 -0.11
CA PRO A 71 9.93 10.98 -0.61
C PRO A 71 9.83 9.72 -1.45
N PHE A 72 8.69 9.04 -1.37
CA PHE A 72 8.47 7.78 -2.07
C PHE A 72 7.07 7.69 -2.68
N ILE A 73 6.97 6.86 -3.72
CA ILE A 73 5.72 6.35 -4.26
C ILE A 73 5.81 4.83 -4.25
N PHE A 74 4.80 4.18 -3.69
CA PHE A 74 4.60 2.74 -3.79
C PHE A 74 3.61 2.44 -4.92
N PHE A 75 3.91 1.39 -5.69
CA PHE A 75 2.98 0.78 -6.63
C PHE A 75 2.91 -0.72 -6.41
N ASP A 76 1.71 -1.29 -6.52
CA ASP A 76 1.56 -2.74 -6.63
C ASP A 76 2.19 -3.25 -7.94
N THR A 77 2.68 -4.47 -7.93
CA THR A 77 3.43 -5.08 -9.05
C THR A 77 2.59 -5.31 -10.31
N ASP A 78 1.27 -5.24 -10.22
CA ASP A 78 0.32 -5.30 -11.33
C ASP A 78 -0.07 -3.91 -11.89
N THR A 79 0.62 -2.85 -11.44
CA THR A 79 0.41 -1.49 -11.91
C THR A 79 1.15 -1.22 -13.21
N ILE A 80 0.45 -0.65 -14.19
CA ILE A 80 1.04 -0.20 -15.46
C ILE A 80 1.04 1.33 -15.50
N VAL A 81 2.23 1.92 -15.59
CA VAL A 81 2.39 3.36 -15.77
C VAL A 81 2.26 3.68 -17.26
N THR A 82 1.22 4.41 -17.64
CA THR A 82 0.90 4.76 -19.04
C THR A 82 1.28 6.19 -19.43
N GLY A 83 1.80 6.98 -18.50
CA GLY A 83 2.16 8.38 -18.71
C GLY A 83 3.51 8.74 -18.10
N ASP A 84 3.92 9.97 -18.27
CA ASP A 84 5.17 10.50 -17.73
C ASP A 84 5.03 10.83 -16.24
N ILE A 85 5.39 9.88 -15.40
CA ILE A 85 5.34 10.02 -13.95
C ILE A 85 6.42 11.00 -13.42
N ALA A 86 7.54 11.15 -14.15
CA ALA A 86 8.65 12.01 -13.73
C ALA A 86 8.26 13.50 -13.70
N ASN A 87 7.33 13.89 -14.56
CA ASN A 87 6.86 15.26 -14.69
C ASN A 87 5.50 15.51 -14.03
N MET A 88 4.97 14.54 -13.27
CA MET A 88 3.74 14.78 -12.48
C MET A 88 4.01 15.78 -11.35
N PRO A 89 3.13 16.79 -11.17
CA PRO A 89 3.24 17.73 -10.06
C PRO A 89 2.81 17.09 -8.74
N ILE A 90 3.68 16.27 -8.14
CA ILE A 90 3.39 15.55 -6.91
C ILE A 90 3.85 16.38 -5.70
N ASP A 91 2.94 16.64 -4.79
CA ASP A 91 3.24 17.25 -3.50
C ASP A 91 3.42 16.15 -2.44
N PHE A 92 4.66 15.74 -2.23
CA PHE A 92 5.00 14.71 -1.25
C PHE A 92 4.78 15.13 0.21
N SER A 93 4.61 16.41 0.50
CA SER A 93 4.26 16.88 1.86
C SER A 93 2.85 16.46 2.28
N ARG A 94 2.03 16.07 1.31
CA ARG A 94 0.65 15.61 1.50
C ARG A 94 0.56 14.14 1.11
N PRO A 95 0.56 13.21 2.09
CA PRO A 95 0.35 11.79 1.79
C PRO A 95 -0.92 11.59 0.97
N ALA A 96 -0.83 10.75 -0.05
CA ALA A 96 -1.95 10.45 -0.92
C ALA A 96 -1.97 8.97 -1.29
N ALA A 97 -3.12 8.47 -1.69
CA ALA A 97 -3.33 7.09 -2.10
C ALA A 97 -4.36 7.02 -3.24
N SER A 98 -4.58 5.82 -3.76
CA SER A 98 -5.63 5.55 -4.73
C SER A 98 -6.99 6.03 -4.23
N MET A 99 -7.75 6.67 -5.11
CA MET A 99 -9.13 7.10 -4.85
C MET A 99 -10.17 6.11 -5.37
N LYS A 100 -9.73 4.94 -5.86
CA LYS A 100 -10.64 3.88 -6.29
C LYS A 100 -11.26 3.22 -5.08
N ARG A 101 -12.55 3.39 -4.88
CA ARG A 101 -13.30 2.73 -3.81
C ARG A 101 -13.43 1.24 -4.07
N GLU A 102 -13.45 0.47 -2.99
CA GLU A 102 -13.66 -0.98 -3.02
C GLU A 102 -14.66 -1.41 -1.95
N GLY A 103 -15.50 -2.40 -2.30
CA GLY A 103 -16.47 -3.01 -1.40
C GLY A 103 -16.07 -4.42 -0.95
N THR A 104 -14.78 -4.71 -0.93
CA THR A 104 -14.26 -6.04 -0.61
C THR A 104 -14.14 -6.30 0.90
N TRP A 105 -14.26 -5.26 1.71
CA TRP A 105 -14.18 -5.37 3.16
C TRP A 105 -14.97 -4.25 3.83
N PRO A 106 -15.60 -4.51 4.99
CA PRO A 106 -15.83 -5.85 5.57
C PRO A 106 -16.81 -6.67 4.74
N GLU A 107 -16.68 -8.00 4.78
CA GLU A 107 -17.63 -8.90 4.16
C GLU A 107 -18.92 -8.97 4.96
N GLU A 108 -20.05 -8.96 4.26
CA GLU A 108 -21.37 -9.08 4.88
C GLU A 108 -21.61 -10.53 5.33
N GLU A 109 -21.80 -10.73 6.62
CA GLU A 109 -22.10 -12.03 7.20
C GLU A 109 -23.50 -12.03 7.84
N LEU A 110 -24.05 -13.21 8.03
CA LEU A 110 -25.32 -13.35 8.75
C LEU A 110 -25.14 -12.87 10.21
N TYR A 111 -25.98 -11.90 10.63
CA TYR A 111 -25.90 -11.25 11.95
C TYR A 111 -24.65 -10.38 12.19
N TRP A 112 -23.98 -9.91 11.16
CA TRP A 112 -22.88 -8.95 11.31
C TRP A 112 -23.38 -7.59 11.87
N PRO A 113 -22.46 -6.79 12.46
CA PRO A 113 -22.85 -5.54 13.12
C PRO A 113 -23.17 -4.37 12.17
N GLY A 114 -22.91 -4.54 10.88
CA GLY A 114 -23.07 -3.48 9.85
C GLY A 114 -21.82 -2.66 9.60
N TYR A 115 -21.79 -1.98 8.45
CA TYR A 115 -20.67 -1.13 8.03
C TYR A 115 -20.39 -0.01 9.04
N THR A 116 -21.45 0.72 9.45
CA THR A 116 -21.29 1.83 10.40
C THR A 116 -20.59 1.39 11.68
N ALA A 117 -21.04 0.30 12.30
CA ALA A 117 -20.48 -0.16 13.56
C ALA A 117 -19.02 -0.60 13.41
N ILE A 118 -18.69 -1.31 12.35
CA ILE A 118 -17.31 -1.79 12.07
C ILE A 118 -16.38 -0.61 11.81
N TRP A 119 -16.72 0.27 10.87
CA TRP A 119 -15.88 1.41 10.52
C TRP A 119 -15.72 2.37 11.70
N LYS A 120 -16.83 2.70 12.39
CA LYS A 120 -16.75 3.55 13.57
C LYS A 120 -15.82 2.98 14.65
N SER A 121 -15.87 1.67 14.89
CA SER A 121 -14.98 1.02 15.87
C SER A 121 -13.49 1.18 15.55
N LEU A 122 -13.13 1.16 14.26
CA LEU A 122 -11.76 1.38 13.80
C LEU A 122 -11.34 2.84 13.98
N TYR A 123 -12.19 3.78 13.57
CA TYR A 123 -11.92 5.21 13.75
C TYR A 123 -11.77 5.58 15.22
N ASP A 124 -12.66 5.08 16.09
CA ASP A 124 -12.59 5.28 17.54
C ASP A 124 -11.28 4.71 18.12
N LYS A 125 -10.87 3.51 17.66
CA LYS A 125 -9.62 2.87 18.08
C LYS A 125 -8.38 3.72 17.79
N PHE A 126 -8.37 4.42 16.66
CA PHE A 126 -7.26 5.26 16.23
C PHE A 126 -7.45 6.75 16.55
N GLY A 127 -8.54 7.12 17.23
CA GLY A 127 -8.83 8.52 17.58
C GLY A 127 -9.10 9.41 16.35
N LEU A 128 -9.66 8.85 15.29
CA LEU A 128 -9.95 9.55 14.04
C LEU A 128 -11.40 10.03 13.99
N ASP A 129 -11.63 11.11 13.24
CA ASP A 129 -12.98 11.66 13.04
C ASP A 129 -13.77 10.82 12.01
N PHE A 130 -14.63 9.95 12.51
CA PHE A 130 -15.46 9.08 11.68
C PHE A 130 -16.46 9.85 10.82
N GLU A 131 -17.12 10.85 11.38
CA GLU A 131 -18.18 11.59 10.68
C GLU A 131 -17.63 12.34 9.45
N SER A 132 -16.44 12.90 9.56
CA SER A 132 -15.79 13.60 8.44
C SER A 132 -15.37 12.68 7.28
N SER A 133 -15.31 11.36 7.52
CA SER A 133 -14.91 10.36 6.52
C SER A 133 -16.08 9.81 5.70
N LEU A 134 -17.32 10.14 6.06
CA LEU A 134 -18.50 9.58 5.41
C LEU A 134 -18.84 10.30 4.10
N ASP A 135 -19.15 9.54 3.06
CA ASP A 135 -19.79 10.07 1.86
C ASP A 135 -21.31 10.11 2.08
N LEU A 136 -21.81 11.26 2.54
CA LEU A 136 -23.21 11.44 2.83
C LEU A 136 -24.13 11.45 1.60
N SER A 137 -23.57 11.39 0.37
CA SER A 137 -24.37 11.21 -0.84
C SER A 137 -24.83 9.76 -1.03
N GLN A 138 -24.21 8.82 -0.29
CA GLN A 138 -24.53 7.40 -0.32
C GLN A 138 -25.46 7.00 0.82
N PRO A 139 -26.33 5.99 0.61
CA PRO A 139 -27.23 5.47 1.66
C PRO A 139 -26.46 4.94 2.88
N ASP A 140 -27.16 4.89 4.02
CA ASP A 140 -26.68 4.18 5.20
C ASP A 140 -26.45 2.71 4.90
N GLU A 141 -25.47 2.10 5.56
CA GLU A 141 -25.10 0.70 5.42
C GLU A 141 -24.79 0.28 3.97
N TYR A 142 -24.43 1.23 3.10
CA TYR A 142 -23.94 0.96 1.75
C TYR A 142 -22.42 1.17 1.69
N TRP A 143 -21.73 0.20 1.14
CA TRP A 143 -20.24 0.16 1.19
C TRP A 143 -19.55 1.42 0.63
N GLU A 144 -20.12 2.09 -0.37
CA GLU A 144 -19.54 3.32 -0.93
C GLU A 144 -19.59 4.53 0.01
N ARG A 145 -20.41 4.47 1.07
CA ARG A 145 -20.46 5.52 2.08
C ARG A 145 -19.19 5.61 2.90
N TYR A 146 -18.49 4.48 3.05
CA TYR A 146 -17.29 4.35 3.87
C TYR A 146 -16.05 4.37 2.97
N LEU A 147 -15.11 5.28 3.25
CA LEU A 147 -13.99 5.55 2.38
C LEU A 147 -12.92 4.44 2.44
N TYR A 148 -13.28 3.25 1.97
CA TYR A 148 -12.35 2.15 1.77
C TYR A 148 -11.80 2.17 0.35
N PHE A 149 -10.49 2.35 0.23
CA PHE A 149 -9.82 2.54 -1.05
C PHE A 149 -8.87 1.40 -1.37
N ASN A 150 -8.76 1.11 -2.66
CA ASN A 150 -7.71 0.24 -3.19
C ASN A 150 -6.33 0.78 -2.77
N ALA A 151 -5.46 -0.10 -2.28
CA ALA A 151 -4.10 0.25 -1.87
C ALA A 151 -3.06 -0.05 -2.97
N GLY A 152 -3.44 0.02 -4.25
CA GLY A 152 -2.58 -0.25 -5.39
C GLY A 152 -1.46 0.76 -5.58
N TRP A 153 -1.63 1.98 -5.04
CA TRP A 153 -0.55 2.95 -4.94
C TRP A 153 -0.78 3.90 -3.76
N PHE A 154 0.31 4.36 -3.18
CA PHE A 154 0.32 5.43 -2.18
C PHE A 154 1.68 6.13 -2.17
N LEU A 155 1.73 7.32 -1.62
CA LEU A 155 2.94 8.13 -1.55
C LEU A 155 3.06 8.89 -0.23
N GLY A 156 4.27 9.30 0.08
CA GLY A 156 4.55 10.12 1.26
C GLY A 156 5.93 10.73 1.21
N ALA A 157 6.19 11.64 2.16
CA ALA A 157 7.47 12.34 2.27
C ALA A 157 8.58 11.49 2.88
N ASP A 158 8.23 10.50 3.71
CA ASP A 158 9.18 9.68 4.45
C ASP A 158 8.59 8.28 4.69
N PRO A 159 9.21 7.22 4.16
CA PRO A 159 8.72 5.87 4.34
C PRO A 159 8.78 5.42 5.81
N GLY A 160 9.76 5.88 6.60
CA GLY A 160 9.88 5.55 8.01
C GLY A 160 8.74 6.16 8.83
N ALA A 161 8.42 7.43 8.60
CA ALA A 161 7.30 8.09 9.25
C ALA A 161 5.94 7.47 8.83
N PHE A 162 5.81 7.04 7.56
CA PHE A 162 4.62 6.35 7.08
C PHE A 162 4.49 4.98 7.75
N HIS A 163 5.55 4.17 7.72
CA HIS A 163 5.58 2.84 8.34
C HIS A 163 5.26 2.86 9.85
N ALA A 164 5.72 3.88 10.56
CA ALA A 164 5.46 4.02 12.01
C ALA A 164 3.98 4.28 12.39
N LYS A 165 3.10 4.53 11.39
CA LYS A 165 1.65 4.71 11.61
C LYS A 165 0.88 3.38 11.58
N PHE A 166 1.49 2.33 11.08
CA PHE A 166 0.91 0.99 10.92
C PHE A 166 1.56 -0.04 11.85
#